data_a646296cc9fde523dfae55a243d751cb
#
_entry.id   a646296cc9fde523dfae55a243d751cb
#
_cell.length_a   1.000
_cell.length_b   1.000
_cell.length_c   1.000
_cell.angle_alpha   90.00
_cell.angle_beta   90.00
_cell.angle_gamma   90.00
#
_symmetry.space_group_name_H-M   'P 1'
#
loop_
_entity.id
_entity.type
_entity.pdbx_description
1 polymer ?
#
loop_
_entity_poly.entity_id
_entity_poly.type
_entity_poly.pdbx_seq_one_letter_code
_entity_poly.pdbx_strand_id
1 'polypeptide(L)'
;MATGSKKVDEWLTDRYPDIRQQAEESNALIYFADESSVRSDYHSGTTWAKKGCTPIVEATGARFSINMISAVSAEGTMRYMTIPGRFNTDVFICFLKQLVTSHDRPIIVVTDGPPAHKAKKVQKYIEQEPRLLGVHILPAYSPELNPDESVWGYLKSGHLGRMTLRTKGQFLRAVRTCLKSLQRLPRKIQGFFRSEHTAYACLETFV
;
A
#
# COMPACT_ATOMS: atom_id res chain seq x y z
N MET A 1 -8.05 19.07 -17.65
CA MET A 1 -8.64 18.57 -16.37
C MET A 1 -9.83 17.61 -16.59
N ALA A 2 -10.58 17.65 -17.69
CA ALA A 2 -11.74 16.78 -17.92
C ALA A 2 -11.48 15.27 -18.15
N THR A 3 -10.27 14.88 -18.56
CA THR A 3 -9.93 13.48 -18.85
C THR A 3 -9.63 12.62 -17.63
N GLY A 4 -9.21 13.19 -16.51
CA GLY A 4 -8.97 12.46 -15.26
C GLY A 4 -10.28 12.05 -14.59
N SER A 5 -11.24 12.95 -14.50
CA SER A 5 -12.57 12.69 -13.91
C SER A 5 -13.27 11.53 -14.64
N LYS A 6 -13.31 11.56 -15.98
CA LYS A 6 -13.96 10.50 -16.77
C LYS A 6 -13.38 9.09 -16.52
N LYS A 7 -12.06 8.97 -16.33
CA LYS A 7 -11.43 7.67 -16.05
C LYS A 7 -11.71 7.19 -14.62
N VAL A 8 -11.83 8.12 -13.67
CA VAL A 8 -12.24 7.82 -12.30
C VAL A 8 -13.68 7.36 -12.28
N ASP A 9 -14.58 8.07 -13.00
CA ASP A 9 -16.00 7.67 -13.12
C ASP A 9 -16.11 6.27 -13.73
N GLU A 10 -15.46 5.99 -14.88
CA GLU A 10 -15.42 4.66 -15.52
C GLU A 10 -14.87 3.57 -14.55
N TRP A 11 -13.88 3.91 -13.73
CA TRP A 11 -13.36 2.97 -12.73
C TRP A 11 -14.42 2.62 -11.69
N LEU A 12 -15.12 3.62 -11.17
CA LEU A 12 -16.10 3.44 -10.10
C LEU A 12 -17.41 2.82 -10.57
N THR A 13 -17.84 3.12 -11.81
CA THR A 13 -19.15 2.65 -12.33
C THR A 13 -19.08 1.32 -13.08
N ASP A 14 -17.93 1.02 -13.70
CA ASP A 14 -17.83 -0.13 -14.60
C ASP A 14 -16.72 -1.10 -14.13
N ARG A 15 -15.46 -0.62 -14.10
CA ARG A 15 -14.31 -1.52 -13.94
C ARG A 15 -14.20 -2.17 -12.56
N TYR A 16 -14.38 -1.41 -11.49
CA TYR A 16 -14.29 -1.98 -10.15
C TYR A 16 -15.48 -2.86 -9.79
N PRO A 17 -16.73 -2.55 -10.15
CA PRO A 17 -17.85 -3.48 -10.04
C PRO A 17 -17.60 -4.83 -10.71
N ASP A 18 -17.04 -4.86 -11.93
CA ASP A 18 -16.68 -6.10 -12.62
C ASP A 18 -15.63 -6.91 -11.83
N ILE A 19 -14.59 -6.25 -11.31
CA ILE A 19 -13.57 -6.87 -10.47
C ILE A 19 -14.19 -7.45 -9.20
N ARG A 20 -15.12 -6.73 -8.59
CA ARG A 20 -15.83 -7.17 -7.39
C ARG A 20 -16.70 -8.39 -7.67
N GLN A 21 -17.46 -8.37 -8.76
CA GLN A 21 -18.25 -9.52 -9.19
C GLN A 21 -17.37 -10.74 -9.41
N GLN A 22 -16.25 -10.61 -10.14
CA GLN A 22 -15.29 -11.69 -10.34
C GLN A 22 -14.77 -12.26 -9.00
N ALA A 23 -14.47 -11.38 -8.04
CA ALA A 23 -14.00 -11.77 -6.72
C ALA A 23 -15.06 -12.55 -5.94
N GLU A 24 -16.32 -12.12 -5.99
CA GLU A 24 -17.45 -12.79 -5.35
C GLU A 24 -17.68 -14.20 -5.95
N GLU A 25 -17.74 -14.31 -7.27
CA GLU A 25 -17.92 -15.57 -7.98
C GLU A 25 -16.81 -16.59 -7.72
N SER A 26 -15.57 -16.11 -7.56
CA SER A 26 -14.39 -16.95 -7.34
C SER A 26 -14.01 -17.09 -5.87
N ASN A 27 -14.76 -16.50 -4.94
CA ASN A 27 -14.37 -16.37 -3.52
C ASN A 27 -12.96 -15.81 -3.35
N ALA A 28 -12.56 -14.83 -4.18
CA ALA A 28 -11.23 -14.26 -4.18
C ALA A 28 -11.12 -13.07 -3.22
N LEU A 29 -9.90 -12.82 -2.74
CA LEU A 29 -9.55 -11.62 -1.99
C LEU A 29 -9.09 -10.52 -2.94
N ILE A 30 -9.64 -9.32 -2.80
CA ILE A 30 -9.12 -8.13 -3.51
C ILE A 30 -8.08 -7.46 -2.61
N TYR A 31 -6.87 -7.34 -3.12
CA TYR A 31 -5.77 -6.60 -2.50
C TYR A 31 -5.50 -5.29 -3.25
N PHE A 32 -5.43 -4.20 -2.53
CA PHE A 32 -4.90 -2.93 -3.02
C PHE A 32 -3.44 -2.84 -2.62
N ALA A 33 -2.58 -2.66 -3.60
CA ALA A 33 -1.12 -2.64 -3.42
C ALA A 33 -0.52 -1.30 -3.86
N ASP A 34 0.54 -0.90 -3.17
CA ASP A 34 1.31 0.29 -3.48
C ASP A 34 2.77 0.15 -3.05
N GLU A 35 3.66 0.92 -3.68
CA GLU A 35 5.05 1.05 -3.29
C GLU A 35 5.32 2.39 -2.64
N SER A 36 6.18 2.38 -1.64
CA SER A 36 6.65 3.60 -1.01
C SER A 36 8.11 3.52 -0.64
N SER A 37 8.71 4.70 -0.53
CA SER A 37 10.02 4.87 0.06
C SER A 37 9.91 5.76 1.30
N VAL A 38 10.53 5.32 2.38
CA VAL A 38 10.65 6.13 3.59
C VAL A 38 12.11 6.47 3.84
N ARG A 39 12.36 7.71 4.28
CA ARG A 39 13.68 8.23 4.58
C ARG A 39 13.83 8.47 6.07
N SER A 40 15.04 8.26 6.59
CA SER A 40 15.36 8.45 8.01
C SER A 40 15.39 9.92 8.45
N ASP A 41 15.50 10.85 7.49
CA ASP A 41 15.44 12.30 7.72
C ASP A 41 14.03 12.87 7.58
N TYR A 42 13.01 12.02 7.44
CA TYR A 42 11.62 12.44 7.43
C TYR A 42 11.15 12.71 8.86
N HIS A 43 11.16 13.98 9.23
CA HIS A 43 10.59 14.46 10.48
C HIS A 43 9.23 15.07 10.20
N SER A 44 8.19 14.46 10.73
CA SER A 44 6.83 14.96 10.61
C SER A 44 6.26 15.15 12.01
N GLY A 45 5.64 16.29 12.21
CA GLY A 45 4.86 16.57 13.41
C GLY A 45 5.18 17.92 14.01
N THR A 46 4.22 18.39 14.80
CA THR A 46 4.37 19.52 15.73
C THR A 46 4.63 18.96 17.13
N THR A 47 5.45 19.62 17.91
CA THR A 47 5.64 19.33 19.32
C THR A 47 5.40 20.58 20.15
N TRP A 48 5.03 20.37 21.41
CA TRP A 48 4.85 21.45 22.35
C TRP A 48 6.22 21.96 22.83
N ALA A 49 6.38 23.27 22.84
CA ALA A 49 7.55 23.92 23.41
C ALA A 49 7.12 25.16 24.22
N LYS A 50 8.00 25.63 25.11
CA LYS A 50 7.78 26.88 25.81
C LYS A 50 7.66 28.03 24.79
N LYS A 51 6.71 28.92 24.99
CA LYS A 51 6.51 30.11 24.12
C LYS A 51 7.85 30.86 23.92
N GLY A 52 8.23 31.05 22.65
CA GLY A 52 9.49 31.67 22.28
C GLY A 52 10.70 30.72 22.17
N CYS A 53 10.54 29.39 22.46
CA CYS A 53 11.60 28.40 22.30
C CYS A 53 11.24 27.47 21.14
N THR A 54 12.01 27.50 20.06
CA THR A 54 11.85 26.53 18.96
C THR A 54 12.41 25.16 19.42
N PRO A 55 11.63 24.08 19.36
CA PRO A 55 12.13 22.75 19.69
C PRO A 55 13.29 22.35 18.76
N ILE A 56 14.39 21.89 19.33
CA ILE A 56 15.50 21.36 18.57
C ILE A 56 15.27 19.85 18.42
N VAL A 57 15.14 19.39 17.17
CA VAL A 57 15.12 17.96 16.85
C VAL A 57 16.55 17.55 16.48
N GLU A 58 17.15 16.65 17.27
CA GLU A 58 18.46 16.10 16.93
C GLU A 58 18.36 15.31 15.63
N ALA A 59 18.94 15.82 14.57
CA ALA A 59 19.10 15.12 13.31
C ALA A 59 20.49 14.49 13.24
N THR A 60 20.57 13.20 12.95
CA THR A 60 21.85 12.47 12.88
C THR A 60 22.65 12.76 11.60
N GLY A 61 22.12 13.60 10.68
CA GLY A 61 22.72 13.83 9.36
C GLY A 61 22.74 12.63 8.41
N ALA A 62 22.45 11.44 8.92
CA ALA A 62 22.44 10.22 8.14
C ALA A 62 21.14 10.09 7.33
N ARG A 63 21.27 9.91 6.02
CA ARG A 63 20.14 9.78 5.07
C ARG A 63 20.02 8.34 4.60
N PHE A 64 19.29 7.51 5.34
CA PHE A 64 18.92 6.17 4.91
C PHE A 64 17.57 6.20 4.19
N SER A 65 17.40 5.39 3.17
CA SER A 65 16.09 5.11 2.57
C SER A 65 15.80 3.62 2.56
N ILE A 66 14.54 3.28 2.71
CA ILE A 66 14.03 1.91 2.62
C ILE A 66 12.85 1.93 1.67
N ASN A 67 12.94 1.13 0.62
CA ASN A 67 11.84 0.89 -0.29
C ASN A 67 11.00 -0.27 0.22
N MET A 68 9.71 -0.18 0.02
CA MET A 68 8.73 -1.16 0.50
C MET A 68 7.60 -1.28 -0.51
N ILE A 69 6.93 -2.41 -0.46
CA ILE A 69 5.63 -2.64 -1.08
C ILE A 69 4.70 -3.21 -0.02
N SER A 70 3.45 -2.80 -0.01
CA SER A 70 2.40 -3.43 0.78
C SER A 70 1.17 -3.69 -0.05
N ALA A 71 0.26 -4.48 0.52
CA ALA A 71 -1.07 -4.71 0.01
C ALA A 71 -2.03 -4.91 1.17
N VAL A 72 -3.19 -4.27 1.09
CA VAL A 72 -4.27 -4.34 2.08
C VAL A 72 -5.57 -4.82 1.42
N SER A 73 -6.40 -5.52 2.19
CA SER A 73 -7.75 -5.91 1.76
C SER A 73 -8.81 -5.34 2.68
N ALA A 74 -10.02 -5.19 2.18
CA ALA A 74 -11.19 -4.75 2.95
C ALA A 74 -11.56 -5.73 4.07
N GLU A 75 -11.10 -6.98 4.03
CA GLU A 75 -11.24 -7.94 5.13
C GLU A 75 -10.29 -7.64 6.31
N GLY A 76 -9.41 -6.64 6.18
CA GLY A 76 -8.46 -6.25 7.22
C GLY A 76 -7.16 -7.03 7.20
N THR A 77 -6.87 -7.72 6.11
CA THR A 77 -5.58 -8.40 5.93
C THR A 77 -4.55 -7.46 5.30
N MET A 78 -3.29 -7.66 5.64
CA MET A 78 -2.17 -6.89 5.10
C MET A 78 -0.99 -7.81 4.84
N ARG A 79 -0.28 -7.56 3.76
CA ARG A 79 1.05 -8.12 3.47
C ARG A 79 2.01 -7.00 3.10
N TYR A 80 3.28 -7.16 3.41
CA TYR A 80 4.30 -6.19 3.06
C TYR A 80 5.65 -6.85 2.82
N MET A 81 6.49 -6.20 2.06
CA MET A 81 7.88 -6.58 1.83
C MET A 81 8.78 -5.34 1.85
N THR A 82 9.91 -5.42 2.55
CA THR A 82 10.98 -4.41 2.47
C THR A 82 11.94 -4.78 1.34
N ILE A 83 12.28 -3.82 0.49
CA ILE A 83 13.00 -4.04 -0.76
C ILE A 83 14.45 -3.58 -0.58
N PRO A 84 15.44 -4.50 -0.67
CA PRO A 84 16.86 -4.13 -0.64
C PRO A 84 17.28 -3.58 -2.01
N GLY A 85 17.07 -2.30 -2.26
CA GLY A 85 17.41 -1.68 -3.54
C GLY A 85 16.24 -1.02 -4.22
N ARG A 86 16.22 -1.00 -5.55
CA ARG A 86 15.15 -0.36 -6.33
C ARG A 86 14.02 -1.35 -6.61
N PHE A 87 12.80 -0.84 -6.63
CA PHE A 87 11.65 -1.57 -7.12
C PHE A 87 11.79 -1.86 -8.63
N ASN A 88 11.45 -3.08 -9.02
CA ASN A 88 11.43 -3.53 -10.41
C ASN A 88 10.45 -4.68 -10.61
N THR A 89 10.28 -5.14 -11.85
CA THR A 89 9.37 -6.22 -12.23
C THR A 89 9.60 -7.51 -11.44
N ASP A 90 10.86 -7.91 -11.19
CA ASP A 90 11.18 -9.14 -10.47
C ASP A 90 10.80 -9.05 -9.00
N VAL A 91 11.02 -7.89 -8.39
CA VAL A 91 10.57 -7.60 -7.02
C VAL A 91 9.06 -7.66 -6.93
N PHE A 92 8.34 -7.09 -7.91
CA PHE A 92 6.88 -7.15 -7.94
C PHE A 92 6.37 -8.59 -8.07
N ILE A 93 6.93 -9.39 -8.97
CA ILE A 93 6.57 -10.81 -9.10
C ILE A 93 6.89 -11.58 -7.81
N CYS A 94 8.01 -11.30 -7.15
CA CYS A 94 8.32 -11.89 -5.84
C CYS A 94 7.25 -11.56 -4.80
N PHE A 95 6.77 -10.32 -4.77
CA PHE A 95 5.69 -9.90 -3.89
C PHE A 95 4.36 -10.57 -4.22
N LEU A 96 3.99 -10.66 -5.50
CA LEU A 96 2.79 -11.40 -5.94
C LEU A 96 2.84 -12.87 -5.52
N LYS A 97 3.98 -13.54 -5.65
CA LYS A 97 4.19 -14.92 -5.15
C LYS A 97 3.95 -15.01 -3.64
N GLN A 98 4.48 -14.04 -2.88
CA GLN A 98 4.27 -13.99 -1.44
C GLN A 98 2.78 -13.79 -1.08
N LEU A 99 2.05 -12.94 -1.82
CA LEU A 99 0.62 -12.75 -1.64
C LEU A 99 -0.14 -14.06 -1.87
N VAL A 100 0.06 -14.69 -3.03
CA VAL A 100 -0.60 -15.96 -3.39
C VAL A 100 -0.35 -17.05 -2.36
N THR A 101 0.90 -17.23 -1.94
CA THR A 101 1.27 -18.29 -0.97
C THR A 101 0.78 -18.01 0.45
N SER A 102 0.36 -16.79 0.77
CA SER A 102 -0.11 -16.42 2.10
C SER A 102 -1.59 -16.68 2.35
N HIS A 103 -2.32 -17.21 1.36
CA HIS A 103 -3.75 -17.51 1.42
C HIS A 103 -4.06 -18.79 0.64
N ASP A 104 -5.14 -19.47 1.05
CA ASP A 104 -5.70 -20.61 0.31
C ASP A 104 -6.70 -20.15 -0.77
N ARG A 105 -7.26 -18.94 -0.61
CA ARG A 105 -8.21 -18.34 -1.57
C ARG A 105 -7.47 -17.71 -2.74
N PRO A 106 -8.10 -17.67 -3.94
CA PRO A 106 -7.62 -16.84 -5.04
C PRO A 106 -7.51 -15.36 -4.66
N ILE A 107 -6.69 -14.62 -5.38
CA ILE A 107 -6.50 -13.19 -5.16
C ILE A 107 -6.63 -12.41 -6.46
N ILE A 108 -7.11 -11.19 -6.33
CA ILE A 108 -7.04 -10.14 -7.35
C ILE A 108 -6.23 -8.99 -6.76
N VAL A 109 -5.34 -8.42 -7.53
CA VAL A 109 -4.52 -7.27 -7.10
C VAL A 109 -4.93 -6.03 -7.87
N VAL A 110 -5.18 -4.95 -7.15
CA VAL A 110 -5.40 -3.61 -7.69
C VAL A 110 -4.19 -2.76 -7.30
N THR A 111 -3.57 -2.07 -8.23
CA THR A 111 -2.36 -1.28 -7.98
C THR A 111 -2.32 -0.06 -8.91
N ASP A 112 -1.45 0.88 -8.61
CA ASP A 112 -1.14 1.97 -9.54
C ASP A 112 -0.39 1.47 -10.78
N GLY A 113 -0.08 2.33 -11.73
CA GLY A 113 0.35 1.94 -13.06
C GLY A 113 1.82 2.15 -13.43
N PRO A 114 2.85 1.96 -12.56
CA PRO A 114 4.23 2.05 -13.02
C PRO A 114 4.56 0.96 -14.06
N PRO A 115 5.55 1.19 -14.93
CA PRO A 115 5.90 0.25 -15.99
C PRO A 115 6.22 -1.16 -15.52
N ALA A 116 6.72 -1.31 -14.28
CA ALA A 116 7.06 -2.60 -13.69
C ALA A 116 5.84 -3.53 -13.55
N HIS A 117 4.65 -2.96 -13.28
CA HIS A 117 3.41 -3.73 -13.12
C HIS A 117 2.82 -4.20 -14.47
N LYS A 118 3.08 -3.45 -15.53
CA LYS A 118 2.58 -3.71 -16.90
C LYS A 118 3.51 -4.58 -17.73
N ALA A 119 4.64 -4.99 -17.18
CA ALA A 119 5.64 -5.75 -17.93
C ALA A 119 5.09 -7.11 -18.40
N LYS A 120 5.48 -7.52 -19.62
CA LYS A 120 5.11 -8.83 -20.19
C LYS A 120 5.42 -10.01 -19.25
N LYS A 121 6.48 -9.89 -18.43
CA LYS A 121 6.86 -10.89 -17.45
C LYS A 121 5.82 -11.06 -16.34
N VAL A 122 5.13 -9.97 -15.93
CA VAL A 122 4.03 -10.02 -14.97
C VAL A 122 2.84 -10.73 -15.60
N GLN A 123 2.46 -10.39 -16.84
CA GLN A 123 1.38 -11.05 -17.55
C GLN A 123 1.61 -12.56 -17.67
N LYS A 124 2.82 -12.95 -18.05
CA LYS A 124 3.21 -14.37 -18.11
C LYS A 124 3.09 -15.06 -16.74
N TYR A 125 3.41 -14.37 -15.64
CA TYR A 125 3.24 -14.92 -14.30
C TYR A 125 1.77 -15.10 -13.93
N ILE A 126 0.91 -14.13 -14.26
CA ILE A 126 -0.54 -14.21 -14.03
C ILE A 126 -1.12 -15.45 -14.77
N GLU A 127 -0.75 -15.64 -16.04
CA GLU A 127 -1.19 -16.79 -16.84
C GLU A 127 -0.78 -18.16 -16.26
N GLN A 128 0.32 -18.20 -15.51
CA GLN A 128 0.89 -19.42 -14.93
C GLN A 128 0.43 -19.68 -13.49
N GLU A 129 -0.16 -18.70 -12.80
CA GLU A 129 -0.58 -18.83 -11.40
C GLU A 129 -2.11 -18.76 -11.27
N PRO A 130 -2.80 -19.92 -11.22
CA PRO A 130 -4.27 -19.96 -11.28
C PRO A 130 -4.96 -19.31 -10.08
N ARG A 131 -4.24 -19.09 -8.97
CA ARG A 131 -4.77 -18.39 -7.81
C ARG A 131 -4.60 -16.88 -7.88
N LEU A 132 -3.89 -16.34 -8.88
CA LEU A 132 -3.81 -14.91 -9.18
C LEU A 132 -4.73 -14.60 -10.36
N LEU A 133 -5.97 -14.21 -10.07
CA LEU A 133 -6.99 -14.01 -11.10
C LEU A 133 -6.77 -12.77 -11.95
N GLY A 134 -5.98 -11.81 -11.47
CA GLY A 134 -5.62 -10.63 -12.25
C GLY A 134 -4.85 -9.59 -11.46
N VAL A 135 -4.22 -8.68 -12.22
CA VAL A 135 -3.64 -7.44 -11.71
C VAL A 135 -4.27 -6.28 -12.48
N HIS A 136 -5.04 -5.47 -11.80
CA HIS A 136 -5.77 -4.33 -12.35
C HIS A 136 -5.10 -3.02 -11.97
N ILE A 137 -5.14 -2.08 -12.89
CA ILE A 137 -4.45 -0.80 -12.72
C ILE A 137 -5.47 0.30 -12.44
N LEU A 138 -5.26 1.03 -11.34
CA LEU A 138 -6.03 2.22 -10.98
C LEU A 138 -5.94 3.31 -12.06
N PRO A 139 -6.92 4.21 -12.15
CA PRO A 139 -6.82 5.40 -12.98
C PRO A 139 -5.53 6.17 -12.67
N ALA A 140 -4.87 6.66 -13.72
CA ALA A 140 -3.63 7.41 -13.55
C ALA A 140 -3.88 8.71 -12.74
N TYR A 141 -2.93 9.02 -11.85
CA TYR A 141 -2.97 10.22 -10.99
C TYR A 141 -4.15 10.26 -10.00
N SER A 142 -4.59 9.10 -9.52
CA SER A 142 -5.69 8.99 -8.54
C SER A 142 -5.25 8.17 -7.31
N PRO A 143 -4.20 8.59 -6.58
CA PRO A 143 -3.72 7.88 -5.39
C PRO A 143 -4.76 7.84 -4.28
N GLU A 144 -5.68 8.81 -4.24
CA GLU A 144 -6.79 8.88 -3.29
C GLU A 144 -7.72 7.66 -3.37
N LEU A 145 -7.78 6.98 -4.52
CA LEU A 145 -8.55 5.75 -4.68
C LEU A 145 -7.85 4.51 -4.10
N ASN A 146 -6.57 4.61 -3.74
CA ASN A 146 -5.82 3.48 -3.22
C ASN A 146 -5.83 3.46 -1.68
N PRO A 147 -6.55 2.52 -1.02
CA PRO A 147 -6.55 2.41 0.44
C PRO A 147 -5.15 2.15 1.03
N ASP A 148 -4.22 1.56 0.26
CA ASP A 148 -2.87 1.24 0.73
C ASP A 148 -2.02 2.49 0.99
N GLU A 149 -2.35 3.65 0.40
CA GLU A 149 -1.73 4.96 0.73
C GLU A 149 -1.86 5.28 2.23
N SER A 150 -2.92 4.81 2.88
CA SER A 150 -3.12 4.99 4.32
C SER A 150 -2.09 4.22 5.17
N VAL A 151 -1.50 3.15 4.64
CA VAL A 151 -0.39 2.42 5.29
C VAL A 151 0.82 3.35 5.40
N TRP A 152 1.11 4.08 4.34
CA TRP A 152 2.24 5.01 4.31
C TRP A 152 2.00 6.23 5.19
N GLY A 153 0.78 6.75 5.21
CA GLY A 153 0.36 7.78 6.15
C GLY A 153 0.58 7.34 7.60
N TYR A 154 0.14 6.15 7.96
CA TYR A 154 0.33 5.57 9.30
C TYR A 154 1.80 5.41 9.66
N LEU A 155 2.62 4.91 8.74
CA LEU A 155 4.06 4.69 8.95
C LEU A 155 4.80 6.03 9.13
N LYS A 156 4.53 7.01 8.26
CA LYS A 156 5.22 8.30 8.24
C LYS A 156 4.82 9.20 9.39
N SER A 157 3.51 9.34 9.66
CA SER A 157 3.01 10.28 10.66
C SER A 157 3.10 9.79 12.10
N GLY A 158 2.98 8.48 12.33
CA GLY A 158 2.76 7.94 13.67
C GLY A 158 4.03 7.48 14.40
N HIS A 159 4.97 6.86 13.73
CA HIS A 159 6.00 6.08 14.40
C HIS A 159 7.44 6.44 14.03
N LEU A 160 7.73 6.67 12.75
CA LEU A 160 9.10 6.91 12.31
C LEU A 160 9.56 8.35 12.51
N GLY A 161 8.67 9.32 12.32
CA GLY A 161 9.00 10.76 12.43
C GLY A 161 9.38 11.23 13.84
N ARG A 162 9.21 10.37 14.86
CA ARG A 162 9.52 10.66 16.26
C ARG A 162 10.77 9.93 16.78
N MET A 163 11.43 9.12 15.95
CA MET A 163 12.56 8.30 16.35
C MET A 163 13.88 8.88 15.88
N THR A 164 14.85 9.01 16.78
CA THR A 164 16.23 9.30 16.44
C THR A 164 16.94 8.01 16.05
N LEU A 165 17.07 7.76 14.75
CA LEU A 165 17.64 6.52 14.21
C LEU A 165 19.04 6.78 13.64
N ARG A 166 20.05 6.16 14.23
CA ARG A 166 21.46 6.43 13.93
C ARG A 166 22.06 5.49 12.87
N THR A 167 21.45 4.33 12.62
CA THR A 167 21.96 3.35 11.64
C THR A 167 20.86 2.84 10.73
N LYS A 168 21.23 2.44 9.49
CA LYS A 168 20.30 1.82 8.54
C LYS A 168 19.62 0.58 9.13
N GLY A 169 20.36 -0.21 9.92
CA GLY A 169 19.81 -1.41 10.57
C GLY A 169 18.75 -1.09 11.64
N GLN A 170 18.94 -0.04 12.44
CA GLN A 170 17.93 0.44 13.38
C GLN A 170 16.69 0.93 12.63
N PHE A 171 16.88 1.70 11.55
CA PHE A 171 15.80 2.21 10.72
C PHE A 171 15.00 1.07 10.09
N LEU A 172 15.64 0.06 9.49
CA LEU A 172 14.97 -1.10 8.93
C LEU A 172 14.16 -1.87 9.99
N ARG A 173 14.72 -2.07 11.18
CA ARG A 173 14.00 -2.72 12.29
C ARG A 173 12.77 -1.93 12.71
N ALA A 174 12.89 -0.60 12.85
CA ALA A 174 11.78 0.27 13.22
C ALA A 174 10.65 0.19 12.18
N VAL A 175 10.98 0.30 10.89
CA VAL A 175 10.01 0.15 9.79
C VAL A 175 9.29 -1.19 9.85
N ARG A 176 10.04 -2.30 9.95
CA ARG A 176 9.46 -3.65 10.02
C ARG A 176 8.59 -3.85 11.27
N THR A 177 9.00 -3.32 12.41
CA THR A 177 8.21 -3.39 13.64
C THR A 177 6.89 -2.64 13.49
N CYS A 178 6.91 -1.45 12.90
CA CYS A 178 5.71 -0.67 12.65
C CYS A 178 4.74 -1.39 11.70
N LEU A 179 5.23 -1.87 10.55
CA LEU A 179 4.42 -2.60 9.58
C LEU A 179 3.86 -3.91 10.17
N LYS A 180 4.68 -4.65 10.93
CA LYS A 180 4.24 -5.87 11.63
C LYS A 180 3.17 -5.58 12.70
N SER A 181 3.28 -4.44 13.38
CA SER A 181 2.27 -4.01 14.35
C SER A 181 0.96 -3.66 13.64
N LEU A 182 1.02 -2.92 12.54
CA LEU A 182 -0.16 -2.59 11.74
C LEU A 182 -0.85 -3.85 11.19
N GLN A 183 -0.08 -4.81 10.69
CA GLN A 183 -0.59 -6.09 10.17
C GLN A 183 -1.43 -6.87 11.20
N ARG A 184 -1.22 -6.63 12.50
CA ARG A 184 -1.97 -7.25 13.60
C ARG A 184 -3.22 -6.47 14.02
N LEU A 185 -3.57 -5.41 13.30
CA LEU A 185 -4.70 -4.53 13.59
C LEU A 185 -5.74 -4.55 12.45
N PRO A 186 -6.47 -5.67 12.25
CA PRO A 186 -7.41 -5.80 11.13
C PRO A 186 -8.44 -4.68 11.06
N ARG A 187 -9.02 -4.29 12.20
CA ARG A 187 -10.00 -3.19 12.26
C ARG A 187 -9.43 -1.85 11.79
N LYS A 188 -8.13 -1.61 12.04
CA LYS A 188 -7.48 -0.39 11.55
C LYS A 188 -7.29 -0.43 10.04
N ILE A 189 -6.91 -1.58 9.49
CA ILE A 189 -6.77 -1.79 8.04
C ILE A 189 -8.13 -1.64 7.36
N GLN A 190 -9.20 -2.23 7.90
CA GLN A 190 -10.58 -2.01 7.43
C GLN A 190 -10.97 -0.53 7.42
N GLY A 191 -10.47 0.24 8.40
CA GLY A 191 -10.67 1.69 8.46
C GLY A 191 -10.09 2.46 7.28
N PHE A 192 -9.09 1.92 6.58
CA PHE A 192 -8.50 2.54 5.38
C PHE A 192 -9.45 2.52 4.17
N PHE A 193 -10.46 1.67 4.23
CA PHE A 193 -11.51 1.55 3.21
C PHE A 193 -12.76 2.38 3.51
N ARG A 194 -12.73 3.24 4.55
CA ARG A 194 -13.90 4.02 4.98
C ARG A 194 -13.79 5.52 4.66
N SER A 195 -12.74 5.96 4.00
CA SER A 195 -12.65 7.35 3.56
C SER A 195 -13.61 7.60 2.40
N GLU A 196 -13.98 8.85 2.16
CA GLU A 196 -14.84 9.26 1.04
C GLU A 196 -14.38 8.66 -0.31
N HIS A 197 -13.05 8.61 -0.53
CA HIS A 197 -12.48 8.16 -1.79
C HIS A 197 -12.24 6.65 -1.87
N THR A 198 -12.17 5.93 -0.74
CA THR A 198 -11.88 4.49 -0.70
C THR A 198 -13.10 3.65 -0.33
N ALA A 199 -14.22 4.27 0.03
CA ALA A 199 -15.45 3.58 0.43
C ALA A 199 -16.02 2.67 -0.67
N TYR A 200 -15.74 2.96 -1.93
CA TYR A 200 -16.13 2.11 -3.07
C TYR A 200 -15.56 0.67 -2.97
N ALA A 201 -14.42 0.53 -2.30
CA ALA A 201 -13.72 -0.74 -2.12
C ALA A 201 -14.05 -1.45 -0.80
N CYS A 202 -14.98 -0.91 0.01
CA CYS A 202 -15.42 -1.53 1.26
C CYS A 202 -16.27 -2.77 0.98
N LEU A 203 -16.22 -3.76 1.88
CA LEU A 203 -17.06 -4.98 1.79
C LEU A 203 -18.53 -4.71 2.11
N GLU A 204 -18.79 -3.75 2.99
CA GLU A 204 -20.14 -3.37 3.38
C GLU A 204 -20.72 -2.40 2.35
N THR A 205 -21.74 -2.84 1.63
CA THR A 205 -22.63 -1.91 0.93
C THR A 205 -23.36 -1.14 2.04
N PHE A 206 -23.11 0.15 2.17
CA PHE A 206 -23.95 0.99 3.01
C PHE A 206 -25.37 0.97 2.41
N VAL A 207 -26.26 0.25 3.09
CA VAL A 207 -27.70 0.33 2.89
C VAL A 207 -28.21 1.61 3.54
#